data_a82a790d090f0c805ebd9aaee5dac069
#
_entry.id   a82a790d090f0c805ebd9aaee5dac069
#
_cell.length_a   1.000
_cell.length_b   1.000
_cell.length_c   1.000
_cell.angle_alpha   90.00
_cell.angle_beta   90.00
_cell.angle_gamma   90.00
#
_symmetry.space_group_name_H-M   'P 1'
#
loop_
_entity.id
_entity.type
_entity.pdbx_description
1 polymer ?
#
loop_
_entity_poly.entity_id
_entity_poly.type
_entity_poly.pdbx_seq_one_letter_code
_entity_poly.pdbx_strand_id
1 'polypeptide(L)'
;MFNLSRYFATLSLILIGLAAGLLGLMYREVSVRQMTMLAEDRNVAMAQVFENALGVPLAGLMAASVGKDASMLKEADESQAMQASVSALMHGTAVVKVKIYNRLGVTIFSTDPIQVGESRLDNPGFKSALGGTVLSDLTHRHSMDTFDGARSDIDLLASYVPISGESKAVEGVFELYQDVTPFVTTLRQTLWVITAIVIGVFALLFFMQFLVVRRAQGILYEQAERIEAARSTLEIQVDARTAQLKRSNLLLEGEVVERRQAES
;
A
#
# COMPACT_ATOMS: atom_id res chain seq x y z
N MET A 1 31.34 -12.35 -25.48
CA MET A 1 31.12 -10.89 -25.50
C MET A 1 30.16 -10.51 -24.38
N PHE A 2 30.63 -9.77 -23.41
CA PHE A 2 29.84 -9.32 -22.27
C PHE A 2 28.85 -8.23 -22.77
N ASN A 3 27.55 -8.53 -22.82
CA ASN A 3 26.53 -7.57 -23.27
C ASN A 3 26.23 -6.58 -22.12
N LEU A 4 27.12 -5.61 -21.92
CA LEU A 4 27.01 -4.54 -20.92
C LEU A 4 25.63 -3.89 -20.92
N SER A 5 25.07 -3.70 -22.12
CA SER A 5 23.73 -3.14 -22.35
C SER A 5 22.62 -4.01 -21.73
N ARG A 6 22.70 -5.34 -21.86
CA ARG A 6 21.71 -6.26 -21.27
C ARG A 6 21.81 -6.29 -19.75
N TYR A 7 23.03 -6.34 -19.21
CA TYR A 7 23.25 -6.31 -17.77
C TYR A 7 22.72 -5.01 -17.14
N PHE A 8 23.04 -3.87 -17.75
CA PHE A 8 22.56 -2.58 -17.29
C PHE A 8 21.02 -2.46 -17.37
N ALA A 9 20.42 -2.91 -18.46
CA ALA A 9 18.97 -2.91 -18.65
C ALA A 9 18.25 -3.80 -17.60
N THR A 10 18.76 -5.00 -17.33
CA THR A 10 18.16 -5.89 -16.32
C THR A 10 18.30 -5.35 -14.92
N LEU A 11 19.47 -4.80 -14.56
CA LEU A 11 19.69 -4.22 -13.25
C LEU A 11 18.80 -2.99 -13.02
N SER A 12 18.70 -2.09 -14.01
CA SER A 12 17.82 -0.93 -13.95
C SER A 12 16.36 -1.34 -13.80
N LEU A 13 15.89 -2.34 -14.55
CA LEU A 13 14.52 -2.85 -14.47
C LEU A 13 14.20 -3.40 -13.08
N ILE A 14 15.13 -4.15 -12.47
CA ILE A 14 14.97 -4.70 -11.12
C ILE A 14 14.89 -3.57 -10.09
N LEU A 15 15.81 -2.60 -10.13
CA LEU A 15 15.84 -1.48 -9.19
C LEU A 15 14.57 -0.63 -9.29
N ILE A 16 14.11 -0.37 -10.50
CA ILE A 16 12.88 0.37 -10.78
C ILE A 16 11.65 -0.37 -10.25
N GLY A 17 11.56 -1.68 -10.52
CA GLY A 17 10.46 -2.52 -10.03
C GLY A 17 10.42 -2.56 -8.50
N LEU A 18 11.60 -2.64 -7.86
CA LEU A 18 11.73 -2.64 -6.41
C LEU A 18 11.32 -1.30 -5.79
N ALA A 19 11.76 -0.19 -6.39
CA ALA A 19 11.38 1.15 -5.95
C ALA A 19 9.86 1.41 -6.12
N ALA A 20 9.29 1.03 -7.25
CA ALA A 20 7.85 1.16 -7.49
C ALA A 20 7.02 0.30 -6.53
N GLY A 21 7.46 -0.94 -6.26
CA GLY A 21 6.84 -1.83 -5.29
C GLY A 21 6.86 -1.25 -3.87
N LEU A 22 8.01 -0.73 -3.44
CA LEU A 22 8.16 -0.11 -2.12
C LEU A 22 7.26 1.12 -1.96
N LEU A 23 7.24 2.01 -2.97
CA LEU A 23 6.38 3.19 -2.97
C LEU A 23 4.89 2.81 -2.92
N GLY A 24 4.48 1.78 -3.68
CA GLY A 24 3.10 1.29 -3.67
C GLY A 24 2.69 0.74 -2.30
N LEU A 25 3.57 -0.03 -1.65
CA LEU A 25 3.33 -0.55 -0.31
C LEU A 25 3.25 0.57 0.74
N MET A 26 4.18 1.54 0.70
CA MET A 26 4.15 2.70 1.58
C MET A 26 2.86 3.52 1.41
N TYR A 27 2.49 3.81 0.16
CA TYR A 27 1.28 4.58 -0.11
C TYR A 27 0.03 3.86 0.40
N ARG A 28 -0.07 2.54 0.15
CA ARG A 28 -1.17 1.71 0.65
C ARG A 28 -1.27 1.78 2.18
N GLU A 29 -0.16 1.57 2.88
CA GLU A 29 -0.11 1.57 4.35
C GLU A 29 -0.55 2.93 4.92
N VAL A 30 0.01 4.02 4.40
CA VAL A 30 -0.33 5.39 4.84
C VAL A 30 -1.81 5.68 4.57
N SER A 31 -2.32 5.35 3.38
CA SER A 31 -3.70 5.62 2.99
C SER A 31 -4.71 4.83 3.83
N VAL A 32 -4.42 3.54 4.10
CA VAL A 32 -5.29 2.72 4.96
C VAL A 32 -5.31 3.26 6.39
N ARG A 33 -4.16 3.63 6.95
CA ARG A 33 -4.10 4.22 8.30
C ARG A 33 -4.87 5.54 8.39
N GLN A 34 -4.66 6.45 7.44
CA GLN A 34 -5.38 7.74 7.43
C GLN A 34 -6.89 7.54 7.31
N MET A 35 -7.32 6.60 6.46
CA MET A 35 -8.72 6.24 6.32
C MET A 35 -9.29 5.71 7.64
N THR A 36 -8.60 4.77 8.27
CA THR A 36 -9.06 4.17 9.52
C THR A 36 -9.20 5.22 10.61
N MET A 37 -8.22 6.11 10.78
CA MET A 37 -8.28 7.21 11.75
C MET A 37 -9.47 8.14 11.47
N LEU A 38 -9.66 8.57 10.23
CA LEU A 38 -10.77 9.47 9.89
C LEU A 38 -12.15 8.80 10.09
N ALA A 39 -12.27 7.52 9.77
CA ALA A 39 -13.50 6.79 9.97
C ALA A 39 -13.73 6.49 11.47
N GLU A 40 -12.69 6.22 12.25
CA GLU A 40 -12.76 6.10 13.72
C GLU A 40 -13.25 7.38 14.37
N ASP A 41 -12.65 8.54 14.03
CA ASP A 41 -13.07 9.85 14.54
C ASP A 41 -14.56 10.12 14.25
N ARG A 42 -15.03 9.74 13.06
CA ARG A 42 -16.46 9.85 12.70
C ARG A 42 -17.35 8.93 13.55
N ASN A 43 -16.90 7.69 13.78
CA ASN A 43 -17.63 6.75 14.60
C ASN A 43 -17.66 7.20 16.08
N VAL A 44 -16.57 7.77 16.59
CA VAL A 44 -16.54 8.36 17.93
C VAL A 44 -17.52 9.53 18.04
N ALA A 45 -17.51 10.45 17.05
CA ALA A 45 -18.45 11.55 17.01
C ALA A 45 -19.92 11.05 16.93
N MET A 46 -20.17 10.01 16.14
CA MET A 46 -21.49 9.41 16.03
C MET A 46 -21.91 8.73 17.33
N ALA A 47 -20.99 8.02 18.02
CA ALA A 47 -21.27 7.45 19.34
C ALA A 47 -21.71 8.52 20.35
N GLN A 48 -21.05 9.68 20.36
CA GLN A 48 -21.42 10.82 21.18
C GLN A 48 -22.82 11.37 20.83
N VAL A 49 -23.16 11.42 19.54
CA VAL A 49 -24.51 11.80 19.10
C VAL A 49 -25.55 10.81 19.60
N PHE A 50 -25.27 9.50 19.50
CA PHE A 50 -26.15 8.47 20.04
C PHE A 50 -26.27 8.58 21.57
N GLU A 51 -25.17 8.75 22.30
CA GLU A 51 -25.17 8.90 23.74
C GLU A 51 -26.06 10.09 24.18
N ASN A 52 -25.88 11.24 23.52
CA ASN A 52 -26.66 12.44 23.83
C ASN A 52 -28.16 12.29 23.45
N ALA A 53 -28.45 11.68 22.30
CA ALA A 53 -29.83 11.54 21.83
C ALA A 53 -30.61 10.44 22.57
N LEU A 54 -29.92 9.40 23.02
CA LEU A 54 -30.50 8.23 23.67
C LEU A 54 -30.46 8.30 25.20
N GLY A 55 -29.90 9.35 25.78
CA GLY A 55 -29.63 9.55 27.23
C GLY A 55 -30.51 8.76 28.20
N VAL A 56 -31.80 9.12 28.29
CA VAL A 56 -32.72 8.46 29.23
C VAL A 56 -33.04 6.99 28.85
N PRO A 57 -33.40 6.67 27.60
CA PRO A 57 -33.59 5.27 27.19
C PRO A 57 -32.37 4.41 27.37
N LEU A 58 -31.17 4.94 27.08
CA LEU A 58 -29.90 4.24 27.23
C LEU A 58 -29.62 3.92 28.70
N ALA A 59 -29.75 4.91 29.57
CA ALA A 59 -29.57 4.74 31.03
C ALA A 59 -30.56 3.71 31.61
N GLY A 60 -31.83 3.76 31.15
CA GLY A 60 -32.85 2.78 31.52
C GLY A 60 -32.50 1.37 31.10
N LEU A 61 -32.02 1.19 29.86
CA LEU A 61 -31.61 -0.12 29.35
C LEU A 61 -30.37 -0.67 30.06
N MET A 62 -29.38 0.20 30.34
CA MET A 62 -28.19 -0.16 31.11
C MET A 62 -28.58 -0.67 32.49
N ALA A 63 -29.44 0.07 33.22
CA ALA A 63 -29.92 -0.32 34.54
C ALA A 63 -30.73 -1.63 34.50
N ALA A 64 -31.61 -1.77 33.50
CA ALA A 64 -32.43 -2.95 33.32
C ALA A 64 -31.65 -4.22 32.94
N SER A 65 -30.42 -4.06 32.37
CA SER A 65 -29.59 -5.18 31.95
C SER A 65 -28.94 -5.98 33.07
N VAL A 66 -28.96 -5.45 34.29
CA VAL A 66 -28.38 -6.11 35.46
C VAL A 66 -29.34 -7.20 35.92
N GLY A 67 -28.94 -8.47 35.71
CA GLY A 67 -29.68 -9.66 36.20
C GLY A 67 -30.90 -10.07 35.35
N LYS A 68 -31.11 -9.51 34.16
CA LYS A 68 -32.18 -9.93 33.23
C LYS A 68 -31.65 -10.85 32.14
N ASP A 69 -32.48 -11.82 31.73
CA ASP A 69 -32.22 -12.67 30.57
C ASP A 69 -32.42 -11.95 29.23
N ALA A 70 -31.80 -12.46 28.17
CA ALA A 70 -31.84 -11.89 26.82
C ALA A 70 -33.28 -11.70 26.29
N SER A 71 -34.19 -12.58 26.62
CA SER A 71 -35.61 -12.49 26.22
C SER A 71 -36.29 -11.26 26.82
N MET A 72 -36.03 -11.00 28.10
CA MET A 72 -36.60 -9.85 28.81
C MET A 72 -36.03 -8.52 28.30
N LEU A 73 -34.78 -8.52 27.82
CA LEU A 73 -34.16 -7.32 27.22
C LEU A 73 -34.74 -7.01 25.84
N LYS A 74 -35.13 -8.02 25.06
CA LYS A 74 -35.72 -7.84 23.72
C LYS A 74 -37.15 -7.26 23.79
N GLU A 75 -37.92 -7.66 24.80
CA GLU A 75 -39.33 -7.30 24.97
C GLU A 75 -39.50 -5.99 25.78
N ALA A 76 -38.42 -5.42 26.29
CA ALA A 76 -38.52 -4.18 27.05
C ALA A 76 -38.96 -3.01 26.17
N ASP A 77 -39.90 -2.19 26.63
CA ASP A 77 -40.39 -1.00 25.95
C ASP A 77 -39.25 -0.03 25.59
N GLU A 78 -38.24 0.06 26.45
CA GLU A 78 -37.03 0.85 26.21
C GLU A 78 -36.24 0.34 24.99
N SER A 79 -36.20 -0.98 24.75
CA SER A 79 -35.52 -1.56 23.59
C SER A 79 -36.23 -1.21 22.29
N GLN A 80 -37.56 -1.22 22.27
CA GLN A 80 -38.34 -0.83 21.08
C GLN A 80 -38.24 0.68 20.78
N ALA A 81 -38.35 1.53 21.82
CA ALA A 81 -38.17 2.97 21.68
C ALA A 81 -36.74 3.32 21.17
N MET A 82 -35.74 2.61 21.66
CA MET A 82 -34.35 2.75 21.23
C MET A 82 -34.16 2.33 19.78
N GLN A 83 -34.81 1.23 19.32
CA GLN A 83 -34.73 0.75 17.93
C GLN A 83 -35.18 1.82 16.92
N ALA A 84 -36.30 2.51 17.18
CA ALA A 84 -36.80 3.55 16.33
C ALA A 84 -35.85 4.78 16.32
N SER A 85 -35.37 5.19 17.50
CA SER A 85 -34.44 6.33 17.64
C SER A 85 -33.09 6.08 16.99
N VAL A 86 -32.50 4.92 17.21
CA VAL A 86 -31.21 4.53 16.58
C VAL A 86 -31.36 4.45 15.07
N SER A 87 -32.41 3.80 14.57
CA SER A 87 -32.69 3.70 13.13
C SER A 87 -32.83 5.09 12.50
N ALA A 88 -33.54 6.01 13.14
CA ALA A 88 -33.70 7.38 12.67
C ALA A 88 -32.36 8.14 12.61
N LEU A 89 -31.48 7.97 13.60
CA LEU A 89 -30.15 8.58 13.66
C LEU A 89 -29.16 7.97 12.67
N MET A 90 -29.34 6.71 12.29
CA MET A 90 -28.52 6.03 11.29
C MET A 90 -28.86 6.46 9.87
N HIS A 91 -30.11 6.86 9.61
CA HIS A 91 -30.54 7.25 8.26
C HIS A 91 -29.69 8.39 7.71
N GLY A 92 -29.17 8.21 6.48
CA GLY A 92 -28.30 9.19 5.81
C GLY A 92 -26.85 9.18 6.29
N THR A 93 -26.49 8.26 7.20
CA THR A 93 -25.10 8.06 7.64
C THR A 93 -24.50 6.81 6.99
N ALA A 94 -23.18 6.63 7.14
CA ALA A 94 -22.50 5.41 6.70
C ALA A 94 -22.56 4.27 7.75
N VAL A 95 -23.16 4.51 8.92
CA VAL A 95 -23.34 3.50 9.98
C VAL A 95 -24.45 2.53 9.58
N VAL A 96 -24.13 1.25 9.49
CA VAL A 96 -25.04 0.20 9.02
C VAL A 96 -25.52 -0.74 10.11
N LYS A 97 -24.82 -0.74 11.25
CA LYS A 97 -25.18 -1.56 12.42
C LYS A 97 -24.66 -0.92 13.69
N VAL A 98 -25.45 -0.98 14.76
CA VAL A 98 -25.11 -0.51 16.11
C VAL A 98 -25.39 -1.60 17.11
N LYS A 99 -24.43 -1.84 18.00
CA LYS A 99 -24.61 -2.67 19.19
C LYS A 99 -24.19 -1.90 20.42
N ILE A 100 -24.82 -2.24 21.55
CA ILE A 100 -24.47 -1.68 22.85
C ILE A 100 -24.24 -2.85 23.81
N TYR A 101 -23.13 -2.76 24.51
CA TYR A 101 -22.71 -3.74 25.51
C TYR A 101 -22.75 -3.14 26.89
N ASN A 102 -23.19 -3.88 27.88
CA ASN A 102 -23.00 -3.54 29.27
C ASN A 102 -21.54 -3.85 29.73
N ARG A 103 -21.21 -3.51 30.97
CA ARG A 103 -19.85 -3.78 31.52
C ARG A 103 -19.47 -5.27 31.60
N LEU A 104 -20.44 -6.17 31.52
CA LEU A 104 -20.22 -7.61 31.51
C LEU A 104 -20.03 -8.17 30.11
N GLY A 105 -19.99 -7.32 29.08
CA GLY A 105 -19.85 -7.71 27.67
C GLY A 105 -21.10 -8.34 27.06
N VAL A 106 -22.25 -8.22 27.72
CA VAL A 106 -23.51 -8.71 27.18
C VAL A 106 -24.11 -7.67 26.25
N THR A 107 -24.52 -8.09 25.06
CA THR A 107 -25.24 -7.26 24.09
C THR A 107 -26.61 -6.91 24.65
N ILE A 108 -26.81 -5.67 25.08
CA ILE A 108 -28.10 -5.21 25.63
C ILE A 108 -29.00 -4.59 24.57
N PHE A 109 -28.41 -4.11 23.47
CA PHE A 109 -29.08 -3.59 22.30
C PHE A 109 -28.33 -3.95 21.03
N SER A 110 -29.05 -4.25 19.96
CA SER A 110 -28.52 -4.39 18.61
C SER A 110 -29.60 -3.99 17.60
N THR A 111 -29.20 -3.31 16.52
CA THR A 111 -30.08 -3.09 15.35
C THR A 111 -30.51 -4.40 14.68
N ASP A 112 -29.82 -5.50 14.99
CA ASP A 112 -30.22 -6.87 14.68
C ASP A 112 -30.63 -7.55 16.00
N PRO A 113 -31.95 -7.67 16.29
CA PRO A 113 -32.44 -8.15 17.58
C PRO A 113 -32.03 -9.57 17.95
N ILE A 114 -31.61 -10.39 16.95
CA ILE A 114 -31.18 -11.78 17.18
C ILE A 114 -29.94 -11.80 18.08
N GLN A 115 -29.10 -10.77 17.98
CA GLN A 115 -27.82 -10.69 18.68
C GLN A 115 -27.89 -10.14 20.11
N VAL A 116 -29.06 -9.70 20.56
CA VAL A 116 -29.27 -9.29 21.96
C VAL A 116 -29.12 -10.50 22.87
N GLY A 117 -28.32 -10.36 23.93
CA GLY A 117 -27.96 -11.41 24.87
C GLY A 117 -26.66 -12.15 24.54
N GLU A 118 -26.07 -11.94 23.35
CA GLU A 118 -24.74 -12.50 23.06
C GLU A 118 -23.67 -11.90 23.97
N SER A 119 -22.73 -12.72 24.42
CA SER A 119 -21.56 -12.27 25.17
C SER A 119 -20.39 -11.97 24.24
N ARG A 120 -19.75 -10.80 24.44
CA ARG A 120 -18.54 -10.36 23.74
C ARG A 120 -17.38 -10.07 24.70
N LEU A 121 -17.41 -10.66 25.88
CA LEU A 121 -16.40 -10.42 26.92
C LEU A 121 -14.96 -10.69 26.45
N ASP A 122 -14.78 -11.65 25.56
CA ASP A 122 -13.45 -12.00 25.04
C ASP A 122 -13.00 -11.17 23.81
N ASN A 123 -13.86 -10.31 23.29
CA ASN A 123 -13.53 -9.47 22.14
C ASN A 123 -12.47 -8.41 22.52
N PRO A 124 -11.35 -8.30 21.76
CA PRO A 124 -10.30 -7.32 22.05
C PRO A 124 -10.78 -5.87 21.99
N GLY A 125 -11.67 -5.53 21.06
CA GLY A 125 -12.25 -4.20 20.92
C GLY A 125 -13.09 -3.82 22.12
N PHE A 126 -13.94 -4.74 22.60
CA PHE A 126 -14.71 -4.56 23.81
C PHE A 126 -13.81 -4.33 25.04
N LYS A 127 -12.76 -5.16 25.21
CA LYS A 127 -11.81 -5.02 26.32
C LYS A 127 -11.07 -3.68 26.31
N SER A 128 -10.65 -3.23 25.11
CA SER A 128 -9.99 -1.92 24.95
C SER A 128 -10.93 -0.77 25.33
N ALA A 129 -12.17 -0.79 24.82
CA ALA A 129 -13.14 0.25 25.10
C ALA A 129 -13.59 0.25 26.56
N LEU A 130 -13.72 -0.92 27.19
CA LEU A 130 -13.98 -1.02 28.64
C LEU A 130 -12.85 -0.39 29.47
N GLY A 131 -11.61 -0.44 28.98
CA GLY A 131 -10.45 0.26 29.54
C GLY A 131 -10.39 1.76 29.21
N GLY A 132 -11.39 2.31 28.51
CA GLY A 132 -11.47 3.73 28.14
C GLY A 132 -10.73 4.09 26.83
N THR A 133 -10.24 3.09 26.06
CA THR A 133 -9.51 3.34 24.82
C THR A 133 -10.32 2.83 23.63
N VAL A 134 -10.61 3.73 22.68
CA VAL A 134 -11.28 3.36 21.41
C VAL A 134 -10.40 2.39 20.64
N LEU A 135 -11.02 1.40 20.02
CA LEU A 135 -10.35 0.48 19.11
C LEU A 135 -11.25 0.24 17.90
N SER A 136 -10.65 0.38 16.73
CA SER A 136 -11.35 0.15 15.46
C SER A 136 -10.65 -0.95 14.67
N ASP A 137 -11.46 -1.83 14.06
CA ASP A 137 -10.99 -2.94 13.22
C ASP A 137 -11.68 -2.94 11.86
N LEU A 138 -10.85 -3.04 10.80
CA LEU A 138 -11.32 -3.11 9.42
C LEU A 138 -11.57 -4.57 9.04
N THR A 139 -12.79 -4.90 8.74
CA THR A 139 -13.23 -6.26 8.46
C THR A 139 -13.98 -6.31 7.13
N HIS A 140 -13.70 -7.34 6.31
CA HIS A 140 -14.47 -7.64 5.12
C HIS A 140 -15.53 -8.72 5.42
N ARG A 141 -16.77 -8.50 4.95
CA ARG A 141 -17.87 -9.45 5.11
C ARG A 141 -18.50 -9.79 3.77
N HIS A 142 -18.60 -11.08 3.47
CA HIS A 142 -19.30 -11.54 2.27
C HIS A 142 -20.81 -11.33 2.35
N SER A 143 -21.36 -11.37 3.57
CA SER A 143 -22.78 -11.07 3.83
C SER A 143 -22.92 -10.54 5.26
N MET A 144 -23.77 -9.55 5.44
CA MET A 144 -24.13 -9.01 6.74
C MET A 144 -25.55 -8.44 6.71
N ASP A 145 -26.33 -8.74 7.76
CA ASP A 145 -27.59 -8.10 8.02
C ASP A 145 -27.36 -6.72 8.62
N THR A 146 -27.87 -5.71 7.94
CA THR A 146 -27.80 -4.30 8.34
C THR A 146 -29.20 -3.79 8.67
N PHE A 147 -29.33 -2.59 9.24
CA PHE A 147 -30.61 -2.02 9.65
C PHE A 147 -31.57 -1.79 8.47
N ASP A 148 -31.06 -1.67 7.25
CA ASP A 148 -31.81 -1.42 6.00
C ASP A 148 -31.86 -2.64 5.05
N GLY A 149 -31.44 -3.83 5.52
CA GLY A 149 -31.47 -5.08 4.78
C GLY A 149 -30.13 -5.80 4.72
N ALA A 150 -30.10 -6.95 4.07
CA ALA A 150 -28.86 -7.71 3.89
C ALA A 150 -27.98 -7.05 2.82
N ARG A 151 -26.70 -6.88 3.12
CA ARG A 151 -25.67 -6.42 2.19
C ARG A 151 -24.63 -7.50 1.97
N SER A 152 -24.09 -7.55 0.76
CA SER A 152 -23.02 -8.48 0.38
C SER A 152 -21.77 -7.76 -0.03
N ASP A 153 -20.62 -8.42 0.18
CA ASP A 153 -19.30 -7.98 -0.28
C ASP A 153 -18.95 -6.57 0.23
N ILE A 154 -19.07 -6.38 1.56
CA ILE A 154 -18.99 -5.10 2.25
C ILE A 154 -17.73 -5.01 3.11
N ASP A 155 -17.01 -3.91 2.99
CA ASP A 155 -15.89 -3.53 3.87
C ASP A 155 -16.43 -2.67 5.02
N LEU A 156 -16.21 -3.11 6.24
CA LEU A 156 -16.75 -2.51 7.46
C LEU A 156 -15.64 -2.08 8.39
N LEU A 157 -15.76 -0.87 8.94
CA LEU A 157 -15.00 -0.46 10.10
C LEU A 157 -15.85 -0.66 11.34
N ALA A 158 -15.48 -1.62 12.19
CA ALA A 158 -16.09 -1.83 13.51
C ALA A 158 -15.33 -1.01 14.54
N SER A 159 -15.98 -0.03 15.16
CA SER A 159 -15.39 0.83 16.20
C SER A 159 -16.05 0.57 17.53
N TYR A 160 -15.23 0.27 18.54
CA TYR A 160 -15.64 0.07 19.92
C TYR A 160 -15.36 1.36 20.69
N VAL A 161 -16.43 2.04 21.14
CA VAL A 161 -16.37 3.36 21.77
C VAL A 161 -16.92 3.24 23.18
N PRO A 162 -16.17 3.69 24.23
CA PRO A 162 -16.65 3.65 25.60
C PRO A 162 -17.84 4.58 25.80
N ILE A 163 -18.83 4.12 26.56
CA ILE A 163 -19.95 4.92 27.07
C ILE A 163 -19.57 5.35 28.48
N SER A 164 -19.45 6.66 28.69
CA SER A 164 -19.03 7.23 29.98
C SER A 164 -20.23 7.74 30.75
N GLY A 165 -20.41 7.30 31.99
CA GLY A 165 -21.39 7.85 32.89
C GLY A 165 -20.97 9.20 33.48
N GLU A 166 -21.84 9.79 34.32
CA GLU A 166 -21.60 11.08 34.99
C GLU A 166 -20.30 11.06 35.85
N SER A 167 -19.91 9.92 36.36
CA SER A 167 -18.68 9.71 37.14
C SER A 167 -17.41 9.57 36.27
N LYS A 168 -17.50 9.69 34.94
CA LYS A 168 -16.44 9.36 33.97
C LYS A 168 -15.98 7.89 33.98
N ALA A 169 -16.66 7.04 34.72
CA ALA A 169 -16.44 5.60 34.65
C ALA A 169 -17.11 5.04 33.41
N VAL A 170 -16.46 4.07 32.75
CA VAL A 170 -17.07 3.39 31.60
C VAL A 170 -18.21 2.51 32.09
N GLU A 171 -19.42 2.79 31.63
CA GLU A 171 -20.65 2.05 31.97
C GLU A 171 -21.03 0.99 30.94
N GLY A 172 -20.56 1.17 29.69
CA GLY A 172 -20.81 0.26 28.60
C GLY A 172 -19.94 0.57 27.39
N VAL A 173 -20.21 -0.09 26.29
CA VAL A 173 -19.47 0.08 25.05
C VAL A 173 -20.43 0.12 23.86
N PHE A 174 -20.31 1.14 23.02
CA PHE A 174 -20.88 1.11 21.67
C PHE A 174 -20.00 0.31 20.73
N GLU A 175 -20.59 -0.51 19.88
CA GLU A 175 -19.95 -1.06 18.71
C GLU A 175 -20.70 -0.55 17.47
N LEU A 176 -20.00 0.30 16.67
CA LEU A 176 -20.54 0.91 15.47
C LEU A 176 -19.89 0.28 14.25
N TYR A 177 -20.70 -0.19 13.31
CA TYR A 177 -20.25 -0.71 12.03
C TYR A 177 -20.51 0.32 10.94
N GLN A 178 -19.45 0.88 10.39
CA GLN A 178 -19.52 1.83 9.28
C GLN A 178 -19.17 1.14 7.97
N ASP A 179 -19.99 1.36 6.93
CA ASP A 179 -19.69 0.93 5.57
C ASP A 179 -18.60 1.82 4.96
N VAL A 180 -17.43 1.23 4.76
CA VAL A 180 -16.27 1.90 4.16
C VAL A 180 -15.96 1.37 2.76
N THR A 181 -16.84 0.52 2.19
CA THR A 181 -16.70 -0.07 0.85
C THR A 181 -16.46 0.98 -0.24
N PRO A 182 -17.21 2.11 -0.29
CA PRO A 182 -16.99 3.13 -1.30
C PRO A 182 -15.58 3.73 -1.21
N PHE A 183 -15.07 3.84 0.00
CA PHE A 183 -13.75 4.39 0.23
C PHE A 183 -12.65 3.38 -0.16
N VAL A 184 -12.78 2.13 0.25
CA VAL A 184 -11.83 1.05 -0.10
C VAL A 184 -11.75 0.86 -1.62
N THR A 185 -12.90 0.91 -2.31
CA THR A 185 -12.95 0.82 -3.78
C THR A 185 -12.26 2.00 -4.46
N THR A 186 -12.51 3.22 -3.98
CA THR A 186 -11.84 4.43 -4.48
C THR A 186 -10.33 4.36 -4.25
N LEU A 187 -9.90 3.92 -3.07
CA LEU A 187 -8.49 3.72 -2.76
C LEU A 187 -7.84 2.71 -3.71
N ARG A 188 -8.51 1.58 -3.96
CA ARG A 188 -8.03 0.56 -4.89
C ARG A 188 -7.89 1.10 -6.32
N GLN A 189 -8.88 1.86 -6.80
CA GLN A 189 -8.81 2.51 -8.11
C GLN A 189 -7.66 3.50 -8.19
N THR A 190 -7.49 4.35 -7.19
CA THR A 190 -6.39 5.32 -7.11
C THR A 190 -5.02 4.63 -7.13
N LEU A 191 -4.86 3.53 -6.38
CA LEU A 191 -3.64 2.72 -6.39
C LEU A 191 -3.33 2.17 -7.79
N TRP A 192 -4.34 1.67 -8.52
CA TRP A 192 -4.15 1.21 -9.90
C TRP A 192 -3.70 2.31 -10.83
N VAL A 193 -4.31 3.51 -10.75
CA VAL A 193 -3.92 4.67 -11.57
C VAL A 193 -2.49 5.11 -11.26
N ILE A 194 -2.14 5.25 -9.98
CA ILE A 194 -0.78 5.62 -9.58
C ILE A 194 0.23 4.58 -10.06
N THR A 195 -0.07 3.29 -9.88
CA THR A 195 0.80 2.20 -10.33
C THR A 195 1.00 2.24 -11.86
N ALA A 196 -0.06 2.47 -12.63
CA ALA A 196 0.02 2.60 -14.08
C ALA A 196 0.87 3.80 -14.51
N ILE A 197 0.72 4.95 -13.86
CA ILE A 197 1.53 6.15 -14.12
C ILE A 197 3.01 5.88 -13.81
N VAL A 198 3.31 5.28 -12.66
CA VAL A 198 4.67 4.94 -12.25
C VAL A 198 5.31 4.00 -13.26
N ILE A 199 4.62 2.92 -13.65
CA ILE A 199 5.10 1.99 -14.68
C ILE A 199 5.33 2.72 -16.01
N GLY A 200 4.42 3.60 -16.43
CA GLY A 200 4.54 4.39 -17.66
C GLY A 200 5.76 5.31 -17.68
N VAL A 201 5.99 6.04 -16.60
CA VAL A 201 7.16 6.91 -16.43
C VAL A 201 8.46 6.09 -16.50
N PHE A 202 8.51 4.97 -15.79
CA PHE A 202 9.69 4.12 -15.79
C PHE A 202 9.93 3.43 -17.14
N ALA A 203 8.88 3.01 -17.83
CA ALA A 203 8.98 2.48 -19.18
C ALA A 203 9.55 3.53 -20.17
N LEU A 204 9.12 4.79 -20.05
CA LEU A 204 9.64 5.89 -20.83
C LEU A 204 11.13 6.15 -20.55
N LEU A 205 11.50 6.21 -19.26
CA LEU A 205 12.91 6.39 -18.86
C LEU A 205 13.78 5.22 -19.35
N PHE A 206 13.31 4.00 -19.22
CA PHE A 206 14.01 2.81 -19.73
C PHE A 206 14.18 2.88 -21.27
N PHE A 207 13.15 3.30 -21.99
CA PHE A 207 13.22 3.44 -23.44
C PHE A 207 14.23 4.51 -23.87
N MET A 208 14.20 5.67 -23.22
CA MET A 208 15.20 6.74 -23.44
C MET A 208 16.63 6.23 -23.20
N GLN A 209 16.83 5.53 -22.08
CA GLN A 209 18.11 4.98 -21.70
C GLN A 209 18.59 3.91 -22.71
N PHE A 210 17.69 3.07 -23.18
CA PHE A 210 17.98 2.09 -24.22
C PHE A 210 18.43 2.76 -25.52
N LEU A 211 17.77 3.85 -25.93
CA LEU A 211 18.17 4.61 -27.13
C LEU A 211 19.58 5.21 -26.98
N VAL A 212 19.88 5.79 -25.84
CA VAL A 212 21.22 6.38 -25.55
C VAL A 212 22.30 5.30 -25.60
N VAL A 213 22.10 4.17 -24.94
CA VAL A 213 23.06 3.06 -24.94
C VAL A 213 23.24 2.49 -26.35
N ARG A 214 22.17 2.29 -27.10
CA ARG A 214 22.24 1.81 -28.48
C ARG A 214 23.04 2.77 -29.37
N ARG A 215 22.84 4.07 -29.22
CA ARG A 215 23.58 5.07 -29.99
C ARG A 215 25.06 5.12 -29.59
N ALA A 216 25.36 5.04 -28.30
CA ALA A 216 26.75 4.97 -27.80
C ALA A 216 27.50 3.74 -28.31
N GLN A 217 26.83 2.58 -28.35
CA GLN A 217 27.41 1.37 -28.92
C GLN A 217 27.75 1.53 -30.41
N GLY A 218 26.90 2.15 -31.20
CA GLY A 218 27.14 2.43 -32.61
C GLY A 218 28.43 3.26 -32.81
N ILE A 219 28.62 4.31 -32.02
CA ILE A 219 29.80 5.17 -32.06
C ILE A 219 31.06 4.38 -31.67
N LEU A 220 30.99 3.55 -30.62
CA LEU A 220 32.13 2.74 -30.19
C LEU A 220 32.56 1.70 -31.24
N TYR A 221 31.62 1.07 -31.96
CA TYR A 221 31.94 0.15 -33.04
C TYR A 221 32.64 0.86 -34.19
N GLU A 222 32.16 2.04 -34.61
CA GLU A 222 32.77 2.83 -35.67
C GLU A 222 34.19 3.29 -35.29
N GLN A 223 34.42 3.68 -34.03
CA GLN A 223 35.75 4.05 -33.54
C GLN A 223 36.70 2.84 -33.51
N ALA A 224 36.23 1.65 -33.06
CA ALA A 224 37.02 0.45 -33.04
C ALA A 224 37.45 0.03 -34.47
N GLU A 225 36.58 0.11 -35.45
CA GLU A 225 36.87 -0.16 -36.87
C GLU A 225 37.92 0.81 -37.44
N ARG A 226 37.82 2.10 -37.10
CA ARG A 226 38.82 3.11 -37.51
C ARG A 226 40.20 2.85 -36.92
N ILE A 227 40.24 2.46 -35.64
CA ILE A 227 41.51 2.14 -34.92
C ILE A 227 42.16 0.91 -35.57
N GLU A 228 41.39 -0.13 -35.88
CA GLU A 228 41.91 -1.35 -36.51
C GLU A 228 42.45 -1.07 -37.93
N ALA A 229 41.73 -0.26 -38.71
CA ALA A 229 42.17 0.19 -40.05
C ALA A 229 43.47 1.03 -39.98
N ALA A 230 43.55 1.96 -39.04
CA ALA A 230 44.78 2.76 -38.81
C ALA A 230 45.98 1.87 -38.37
N ARG A 231 45.74 0.88 -37.53
CA ARG A 231 46.75 -0.08 -37.07
C ARG A 231 47.28 -0.89 -38.20
N SER A 232 46.42 -1.47 -39.04
CA SER A 232 46.84 -2.24 -40.20
C SER A 232 47.66 -1.43 -41.19
N THR A 233 47.28 -0.17 -41.42
CA THR A 233 48.04 0.77 -42.28
C THR A 233 49.42 1.09 -41.70
N LEU A 234 49.52 1.30 -40.39
CA LEU A 234 50.78 1.45 -39.67
C LEU A 234 51.68 0.24 -39.77
N GLU A 235 51.15 -0.96 -39.61
CA GLU A 235 51.89 -2.22 -39.73
C GLU A 235 52.49 -2.34 -41.14
N ILE A 236 51.74 -2.07 -42.20
CA ILE A 236 52.24 -2.08 -43.59
C ILE A 236 53.34 -1.04 -43.78
N GLN A 237 53.20 0.15 -43.24
CA GLN A 237 54.24 1.22 -43.33
C GLN A 237 55.52 0.82 -42.58
N VAL A 238 55.40 0.24 -41.41
CA VAL A 238 56.55 -0.24 -40.61
C VAL A 238 57.28 -1.33 -41.37
N ASP A 239 56.56 -2.31 -41.94
CA ASP A 239 57.19 -3.38 -42.74
C ASP A 239 57.89 -2.84 -43.98
N ALA A 240 57.26 -1.92 -44.71
CA ALA A 240 57.87 -1.27 -45.88
C ALA A 240 59.12 -0.50 -45.51
N ARG A 241 59.11 0.27 -44.41
CA ARG A 241 60.27 1.03 -43.91
C ARG A 241 61.39 0.10 -43.44
N THR A 242 61.04 -0.97 -42.74
CA THR A 242 62.02 -2.00 -42.27
C THR A 242 62.68 -2.68 -43.47
N ALA A 243 61.94 -3.04 -44.50
CA ALA A 243 62.47 -3.58 -45.73
C ALA A 243 63.37 -2.60 -46.49
N GLN A 244 63.01 -1.32 -46.52
CA GLN A 244 63.81 -0.23 -47.14
C GLN A 244 65.13 -0.05 -46.36
N LEU A 245 65.08 -0.01 -45.01
CA LEU A 245 66.30 0.08 -44.17
C LEU A 245 67.24 -1.12 -44.36
N LYS A 246 66.70 -2.35 -44.42
CA LYS A 246 67.53 -3.55 -44.70
C LYS A 246 68.23 -3.46 -46.05
N ARG A 247 67.52 -2.98 -47.12
CA ARG A 247 68.12 -2.79 -48.43
C ARG A 247 69.25 -1.75 -48.40
N SER A 248 68.97 -0.61 -47.73
CA SER A 248 70.00 0.45 -47.60
C SER A 248 71.23 -0.02 -46.86
N ASN A 249 71.06 -0.78 -45.78
CA ASN A 249 72.17 -1.36 -45.02
C ASN A 249 73.02 -2.34 -45.83
N LEU A 250 72.36 -3.22 -46.58
CA LEU A 250 73.05 -4.17 -47.49
C LEU A 250 73.86 -3.43 -48.59
N LEU A 251 73.35 -2.33 -49.15
CA LEU A 251 74.07 -1.48 -50.10
C LEU A 251 75.29 -0.81 -49.48
N LEU A 252 75.10 -0.27 -48.26
CA LEU A 252 76.21 0.33 -47.52
C LEU A 252 77.29 -0.64 -47.12
N GLU A 253 76.93 -1.87 -46.68
CA GLU A 253 77.86 -2.92 -46.41
C GLU A 253 78.65 -3.36 -47.67
N GLY A 254 77.97 -3.44 -48.82
CA GLY A 254 78.62 -3.69 -50.09
C GLY A 254 79.66 -2.61 -50.46
N GLU A 255 79.25 -1.35 -50.35
CA GLU A 255 80.13 -0.19 -50.65
C GLU A 255 81.36 -0.15 -49.69
N VAL A 256 81.19 -0.50 -48.41
CA VAL A 256 82.27 -0.58 -47.43
C VAL A 256 83.25 -1.72 -47.80
N VAL A 257 82.76 -2.87 -48.26
CA VAL A 257 83.61 -3.98 -48.72
C VAL A 257 84.40 -3.58 -49.98
N GLU A 258 83.74 -2.98 -51.00
CA GLU A 258 84.43 -2.46 -52.22
C GLU A 258 85.51 -1.45 -51.87
N ARG A 259 85.26 -0.48 -51.03
CA ARG A 259 86.26 0.47 -50.61
C ARG A 259 87.46 -0.19 -49.91
N ARG A 260 87.22 -1.15 -49.01
CA ARG A 260 88.35 -1.91 -48.36
C ARG A 260 89.18 -2.72 -49.35
N GLN A 261 88.54 -3.23 -50.43
CA GLN A 261 89.29 -3.94 -51.47
C GLN A 261 90.10 -3.02 -52.39
N ALA A 262 89.62 -1.75 -52.55
CA ALA A 262 90.34 -0.74 -53.37
C ALA A 262 91.51 -0.06 -52.62
N GLU A 263 91.56 -0.19 -51.29
CA GLU A 263 92.61 0.39 -50.42
C GLU A 263 93.67 -0.66 -50.06
N SER A 264 93.59 -1.94 -50.52
CA SER A 264 94.58 -3.00 -50.31
C SER A 264 95.37 -3.22 -51.58
#